data_692c79174ba5d4cd0f8d9d9ceee0c9e2
#
_entry.id   692c79174ba5d4cd0f8d9d9ceee0c9e2
#
_cell.length_a   1.000
_cell.length_b   1.000
_cell.length_c   1.000
_cell.angle_alpha   90.00
_cell.angle_beta   90.00
_cell.angle_gamma   90.00
#
_symmetry.space_group_name_H-M   'P 1'
#
loop_
_entity.id
_entity.type
_entity.pdbx_description
1 polymer ?
#
loop_
_entity_poly.entity_id
_entity_poly.type
_entity_poly.pdbx_seq_one_letter_code
_entity_poly.pdbx_strand_id
1 'polypeptide(L)'
;FTSPFLDAQEKIIVCPNELQQEWANAEIGVIIHFDMPVFHPDYNWRQFGTHPSPSTFNPSSLDTDQWIHTAKSLGAKYAVLVAKHCSGFSLWPTTAHEYSIKNSPYKNGKGDIVAEFVASCRKYGIKPGIYASTTANGFLHVDNPGLVKKGSPVTQEEYNKIVETQLTELWSNYGKLFEIWFDGGVLLSAKWRS
;
A
#
# COMPACT_ATOMS: atom_id res chain seq x y z
N PHE A 1 -59.93 -16.51 18.90
CA PHE A 1 -59.14 -16.53 17.64
C PHE A 1 -58.23 -15.31 17.66
N THR A 2 -57.02 -15.45 18.14
CA THR A 2 -55.96 -14.44 18.08
C THR A 2 -55.10 -14.72 16.84
N SER A 3 -55.18 -13.82 15.87
CA SER A 3 -54.32 -13.84 14.69
C SER A 3 -52.89 -13.51 15.10
N PRO A 4 -51.88 -14.31 14.76
CA PRO A 4 -50.50 -13.92 14.97
C PRO A 4 -50.13 -12.86 13.90
N PHE A 5 -49.95 -11.62 14.29
CA PHE A 5 -49.25 -10.66 13.44
C PHE A 5 -47.83 -11.17 13.21
N LEU A 6 -47.58 -11.59 12.01
CA LEU A 6 -46.22 -11.81 11.51
C LEU A 6 -45.56 -10.45 11.44
N ASP A 7 -44.68 -10.19 12.40
CA ASP A 7 -43.77 -9.04 12.40
C ASP A 7 -42.82 -9.23 11.21
N ALA A 8 -43.17 -8.62 10.09
CA ALA A 8 -42.30 -8.57 8.92
C ALA A 8 -41.13 -7.64 9.29
N GLN A 9 -40.05 -8.24 9.76
CA GLN A 9 -38.79 -7.50 9.88
C GLN A 9 -38.49 -6.87 8.52
N GLU A 10 -38.57 -5.54 8.45
CA GLU A 10 -38.10 -4.79 7.27
C GLU A 10 -36.65 -5.15 7.00
N LYS A 11 -36.45 -5.87 5.91
CA LYS A 11 -35.11 -6.25 5.47
C LYS A 11 -34.43 -4.99 4.99
N ILE A 12 -33.56 -4.39 5.82
CA ILE A 12 -32.75 -3.24 5.41
C ILE A 12 -31.86 -3.70 4.26
N ILE A 13 -32.21 -3.28 3.05
CA ILE A 13 -31.38 -3.51 1.87
C ILE A 13 -30.28 -2.43 1.90
N VAL A 14 -29.07 -2.86 2.25
CA VAL A 14 -27.90 -1.98 2.21
C VAL A 14 -27.46 -1.86 0.74
N CYS A 15 -27.67 -0.68 0.16
CA CYS A 15 -27.20 -0.37 -1.19
C CYS A 15 -25.80 0.23 -1.13
N PRO A 16 -24.92 -0.07 -2.12
CA PRO A 16 -23.62 0.58 -2.23
C PRO A 16 -23.79 2.08 -2.42
N ASN A 17 -22.93 2.88 -1.77
CA ASN A 17 -22.87 4.32 -2.00
C ASN A 17 -22.24 4.64 -3.37
N GLU A 18 -22.26 5.92 -3.77
CA GLU A 18 -21.73 6.35 -5.08
C GLU A 18 -20.27 5.98 -5.31
N LEU A 19 -19.42 6.09 -4.28
CA LEU A 19 -17.99 5.72 -4.40
C LEU A 19 -17.80 4.22 -4.57
N GLN A 20 -18.60 3.41 -3.88
CA GLN A 20 -18.57 1.95 -4.04
C GLN A 20 -19.09 1.53 -5.42
N GLN A 21 -20.10 2.22 -5.94
CA GLN A 21 -20.59 2.01 -7.31
C GLN A 21 -19.54 2.43 -8.35
N GLU A 22 -18.89 3.59 -8.15
CA GLU A 22 -17.80 4.06 -9.02
C GLU A 22 -16.65 3.05 -9.07
N TRP A 23 -16.30 2.46 -7.92
CA TRP A 23 -15.28 1.43 -7.84
C TRP A 23 -15.71 0.15 -8.55
N ALA A 24 -16.92 -0.34 -8.30
CA ALA A 24 -17.44 -1.54 -8.96
C ALA A 24 -17.53 -1.37 -10.49
N ASN A 25 -17.96 -0.20 -10.96
CA ASN A 25 -18.07 0.12 -12.39
C ASN A 25 -16.72 0.33 -13.09
N ALA A 26 -15.63 0.44 -12.35
CA ALA A 26 -14.29 0.51 -12.92
C ALA A 26 -13.83 -0.84 -13.48
N GLU A 27 -14.37 -1.96 -12.98
CA GLU A 27 -14.20 -3.34 -13.46
C GLU A 27 -12.75 -3.83 -13.54
N ILE A 28 -11.91 -3.17 -14.35
CA ILE A 28 -10.53 -3.60 -14.63
C ILE A 28 -9.55 -2.62 -14.00
N GLY A 29 -8.76 -3.12 -13.06
CA GLY A 29 -7.61 -2.43 -12.50
C GLY A 29 -6.33 -3.27 -12.64
N VAL A 30 -5.19 -2.63 -12.50
CA VAL A 30 -3.88 -3.29 -12.45
C VAL A 30 -3.18 -2.98 -11.14
N ILE A 31 -2.44 -3.95 -10.61
CA ILE A 31 -1.53 -3.77 -9.48
C ILE A 31 -0.11 -3.77 -10.03
N ILE A 32 0.68 -2.77 -9.63
CA ILE A 32 2.08 -2.66 -9.98
C ILE A 32 2.89 -2.89 -8.72
N HIS A 33 3.63 -4.00 -8.70
CA HIS A 33 4.50 -4.35 -7.58
C HIS A 33 5.96 -4.15 -7.98
N PHE A 34 6.59 -3.15 -7.38
CA PHE A 34 7.98 -2.79 -7.60
C PHE A 34 8.66 -2.55 -6.25
N ASP A 35 9.62 -3.39 -5.88
CA ASP A 35 10.20 -3.43 -4.54
C ASP A 35 11.65 -3.96 -4.61
N MET A 36 12.37 -3.95 -3.50
CA MET A 36 13.74 -4.44 -3.34
C MET A 36 14.02 -5.81 -3.98
N PRO A 37 13.13 -6.81 -3.90
CA PRO A 37 13.34 -8.12 -4.55
C PRO A 37 13.56 -8.07 -6.07
N VAL A 38 13.14 -6.99 -6.74
CA VAL A 38 13.42 -6.82 -8.19
C VAL A 38 14.92 -6.74 -8.45
N PHE A 39 15.70 -6.18 -7.52
CA PHE A 39 17.16 -6.07 -7.60
C PHE A 39 17.89 -7.15 -6.80
N HIS A 40 17.17 -7.84 -5.91
CA HIS A 40 17.69 -8.85 -4.99
C HIS A 40 16.74 -10.04 -4.93
N PRO A 41 16.70 -10.90 -5.97
CA PRO A 41 15.72 -11.99 -6.07
C PRO A 41 15.81 -13.00 -4.93
N ASP A 42 16.98 -13.16 -4.31
CA ASP A 42 17.19 -14.07 -3.18
C ASP A 42 16.84 -13.44 -1.82
N TYR A 43 16.43 -12.18 -1.80
CA TYR A 43 16.06 -11.49 -0.56
C TYR A 43 14.76 -12.03 0.03
N ASN A 44 14.89 -12.55 1.25
CA ASN A 44 13.75 -12.99 2.05
C ASN A 44 13.50 -12.02 3.21
N TRP A 45 12.46 -11.22 3.12
CA TRP A 45 12.13 -10.21 4.11
C TRP A 45 11.87 -10.78 5.53
N ARG A 46 11.51 -12.08 5.65
CA ARG A 46 11.36 -12.76 6.94
C ARG A 46 12.68 -13.11 7.60
N GLN A 47 13.76 -13.00 6.89
CA GLN A 47 15.12 -13.17 7.39
C GLN A 47 15.60 -11.84 7.98
N PHE A 48 15.11 -11.51 9.16
CA PHE A 48 15.34 -10.21 9.78
C PHE A 48 16.84 -9.90 9.94
N GLY A 49 17.19 -8.63 9.70
CA GLY A 49 18.59 -8.16 9.74
C GLY A 49 19.41 -8.38 8.48
N THR A 50 18.83 -8.96 7.41
CA THR A 50 19.52 -9.23 6.14
C THR A 50 19.02 -8.35 4.97
N HIS A 51 18.35 -7.25 5.27
CA HIS A 51 17.80 -6.37 4.24
C HIS A 51 18.89 -5.74 3.37
N PRO A 52 18.69 -5.66 2.03
CA PRO A 52 19.63 -4.98 1.13
C PRO A 52 19.72 -3.48 1.43
N SER A 53 20.89 -2.89 1.20
CA SER A 53 21.06 -1.45 1.38
C SER A 53 20.17 -0.65 0.40
N PRO A 54 19.56 0.47 0.82
CA PRO A 54 18.89 1.40 -0.10
C PRO A 54 19.76 1.85 -1.27
N SER A 55 21.09 1.92 -1.09
CA SER A 55 22.05 2.31 -2.13
C SER A 55 22.07 1.36 -3.34
N THR A 56 21.54 0.15 -3.19
CA THR A 56 21.44 -0.82 -4.29
C THR A 56 20.16 -0.69 -5.10
N PHE A 57 19.20 0.12 -4.66
CA PHE A 57 17.97 0.38 -5.36
C PHE A 57 18.13 1.55 -6.33
N ASN A 58 18.47 1.25 -7.59
CA ASN A 58 18.70 2.28 -8.61
C ASN A 58 17.98 1.95 -9.94
N PRO A 59 16.68 2.19 -10.03
CA PRO A 59 15.91 1.94 -11.26
C PRO A 59 16.15 3.01 -12.33
N SER A 60 17.38 3.10 -12.86
CA SER A 60 17.80 4.14 -13.81
C SER A 60 16.97 4.20 -15.10
N SER A 61 16.31 3.11 -15.47
CA SER A 61 15.46 3.00 -16.67
C SER A 61 13.96 2.98 -16.32
N LEU A 62 13.58 3.38 -15.10
CA LEU A 62 12.19 3.42 -14.70
C LEU A 62 11.40 4.43 -15.56
N ASP A 63 10.30 3.96 -16.10
CA ASP A 63 9.35 4.77 -16.87
C ASP A 63 7.90 4.44 -16.41
N THR A 64 7.37 5.26 -15.54
CA THR A 64 5.99 5.11 -15.03
C THR A 64 4.95 5.44 -16.09
N ASP A 65 5.29 6.25 -17.09
CA ASP A 65 4.42 6.52 -18.24
C ASP A 65 4.19 5.23 -19.05
N GLN A 66 5.26 4.47 -19.29
CA GLN A 66 5.16 3.19 -19.98
C GLN A 66 4.27 2.20 -19.22
N TRP A 67 4.37 2.13 -17.89
CA TRP A 67 3.51 1.27 -17.07
C TRP A 67 2.03 1.61 -17.27
N ILE A 68 1.70 2.90 -17.14
CA ILE A 68 0.31 3.36 -17.19
C ILE A 68 -0.26 3.34 -18.62
N HIS A 69 0.57 3.64 -19.62
CA HIS A 69 0.16 3.49 -21.01
C HIS A 69 -0.19 2.02 -21.33
N THR A 70 0.61 1.07 -20.85
CA THR A 70 0.35 -0.37 -21.00
C THR A 70 -0.94 -0.78 -20.28
N ALA A 71 -1.14 -0.34 -19.05
CA ALA A 71 -2.36 -0.59 -18.29
C ALA A 71 -3.60 -0.07 -19.03
N LYS A 72 -3.53 1.15 -19.58
CA LYS A 72 -4.59 1.74 -20.38
C LYS A 72 -4.90 0.91 -21.63
N SER A 73 -3.87 0.42 -22.30
CA SER A 73 -4.02 -0.41 -23.52
C SER A 73 -4.73 -1.74 -23.23
N LEU A 74 -4.63 -2.26 -22.00
CA LEU A 74 -5.35 -3.43 -21.53
C LEU A 74 -6.81 -3.12 -21.13
N GLY A 75 -7.24 -1.86 -21.19
CA GLY A 75 -8.59 -1.45 -20.81
C GLY A 75 -8.75 -1.11 -19.32
N ALA A 76 -7.65 -1.05 -18.55
CA ALA A 76 -7.70 -0.70 -17.14
C ALA A 76 -8.27 0.72 -16.93
N LYS A 77 -9.07 0.89 -15.90
CA LYS A 77 -9.66 2.16 -15.47
C LYS A 77 -8.93 2.77 -14.29
N TYR A 78 -8.23 1.94 -13.52
CA TYR A 78 -7.41 2.35 -12.39
C TYR A 78 -6.13 1.51 -12.30
N ALA A 79 -5.16 2.03 -11.58
CA ALA A 79 -3.93 1.31 -11.29
C ALA A 79 -3.56 1.53 -9.82
N VAL A 80 -3.07 0.49 -9.14
CA VAL A 80 -2.62 0.53 -7.75
C VAL A 80 -1.12 0.29 -7.72
N LEU A 81 -0.37 1.25 -7.17
CA LEU A 81 1.05 1.06 -6.91
C LEU A 81 1.25 0.50 -5.50
N VAL A 82 2.02 -0.56 -5.40
CA VAL A 82 2.52 -1.05 -4.11
C VAL A 82 3.65 -0.11 -3.66
N ALA A 83 3.30 0.93 -2.90
CA ALA A 83 4.24 1.95 -2.44
C ALA A 83 5.22 1.42 -1.38
N LYS A 84 4.78 0.48 -0.56
CA LYS A 84 5.61 -0.26 0.40
C LYS A 84 5.02 -1.66 0.60
N HIS A 85 5.84 -2.68 0.44
CA HIS A 85 5.48 -4.09 0.71
C HIS A 85 6.19 -4.63 1.96
N CYS A 86 6.22 -5.94 2.10
CA CYS A 86 6.79 -6.63 3.26
C CYS A 86 8.30 -6.41 3.45
N SER A 87 9.05 -5.98 2.44
CA SER A 87 10.46 -5.59 2.61
C SER A 87 10.62 -4.45 3.61
N GLY A 88 9.63 -3.57 3.69
CA GLY A 88 9.65 -2.33 4.44
C GLY A 88 10.23 -1.16 3.67
N PHE A 89 10.76 -1.38 2.43
CA PHE A 89 11.30 -0.31 1.60
C PHE A 89 10.19 0.60 1.08
N SER A 90 10.35 1.90 1.28
CA SER A 90 9.36 2.89 0.85
C SER A 90 9.76 3.54 -0.47
N LEU A 91 8.86 3.49 -1.48
CA LEU A 91 9.08 4.06 -2.81
C LEU A 91 8.93 5.60 -2.87
N TRP A 92 8.71 6.23 -1.73
CA TRP A 92 8.63 7.69 -1.57
C TRP A 92 9.59 8.15 -0.45
N PRO A 93 9.98 9.42 -0.41
CA PRO A 93 10.93 9.94 0.58
C PRO A 93 10.27 10.13 1.95
N THR A 94 9.79 9.02 2.56
CA THR A 94 9.13 9.06 3.87
C THR A 94 10.00 9.68 4.94
N THR A 95 9.37 10.39 5.88
CA THR A 95 10.03 10.91 7.09
C THR A 95 10.05 9.89 8.22
N ALA A 96 9.29 8.79 8.10
CA ALA A 96 9.08 7.82 9.17
C ALA A 96 10.31 6.96 9.49
N HIS A 97 11.15 6.67 8.49
CA HIS A 97 12.39 5.90 8.65
C HIS A 97 13.33 6.06 7.46
N GLU A 98 14.57 5.53 7.59
CA GLU A 98 15.63 5.68 6.59
C GLU A 98 15.59 4.64 5.44
N TYR A 99 14.85 3.54 5.57
CA TYR A 99 14.77 2.50 4.55
C TYR A 99 13.80 2.89 3.43
N SER A 100 14.23 3.83 2.62
CA SER A 100 13.40 4.43 1.56
C SER A 100 14.22 4.94 0.40
N ILE A 101 13.54 5.31 -0.66
CA ILE A 101 14.12 5.83 -1.89
C ILE A 101 14.96 7.09 -1.70
N LYS A 102 14.75 7.88 -0.64
CA LYS A 102 15.56 9.07 -0.33
C LYS A 102 17.04 8.74 -0.08
N ASN A 103 17.33 7.49 0.35
CA ASN A 103 18.68 6.99 0.58
C ASN A 103 19.20 6.10 -0.57
N SER A 104 18.48 6.07 -1.68
CA SER A 104 18.91 5.40 -2.92
C SER A 104 19.61 6.40 -3.86
N PRO A 105 20.45 5.94 -4.81
CA PRO A 105 21.03 6.79 -5.83
C PRO A 105 20.01 7.25 -6.90
N TYR A 106 18.80 6.70 -6.90
CA TYR A 106 17.77 7.06 -7.86
C TYR A 106 17.49 8.56 -7.85
N LYS A 107 17.64 9.20 -9.01
CA LYS A 107 17.56 10.66 -9.18
C LYS A 107 18.39 11.46 -8.17
N ASN A 108 19.58 10.95 -7.82
CA ASN A 108 20.48 11.56 -6.84
C ASN A 108 19.82 11.74 -5.45
N GLY A 109 19.05 10.77 -4.97
CA GLY A 109 18.33 10.80 -3.69
C GLY A 109 17.08 11.68 -3.68
N LYS A 110 16.64 12.18 -4.85
CA LYS A 110 15.44 13.03 -5.01
C LYS A 110 14.29 12.29 -5.70
N GLY A 111 14.38 10.96 -5.83
CA GLY A 111 13.34 10.15 -6.45
C GLY A 111 12.10 10.05 -5.58
N ASP A 112 10.93 10.03 -6.23
CA ASP A 112 9.64 9.75 -5.63
C ASP A 112 8.79 8.98 -6.66
N ILE A 113 8.87 7.65 -6.60
CA ILE A 113 8.16 6.80 -7.56
C ILE A 113 6.64 6.90 -7.38
N VAL A 114 6.17 7.18 -6.16
CA VAL A 114 4.73 7.39 -5.92
C VAL A 114 4.24 8.64 -6.64
N ALA A 115 4.97 9.74 -6.53
CA ALA A 115 4.64 10.98 -7.26
C ALA A 115 4.67 10.77 -8.79
N GLU A 116 5.70 10.09 -9.30
CA GLU A 116 5.85 9.78 -10.72
C GLU A 116 4.69 8.93 -11.24
N PHE A 117 4.34 7.87 -10.51
CA PHE A 117 3.21 7.00 -10.83
C PHE A 117 1.88 7.77 -10.86
N VAL A 118 1.61 8.58 -9.83
CA VAL A 118 0.37 9.37 -9.76
C VAL A 118 0.29 10.39 -10.89
N ALA A 119 1.41 11.02 -11.24
CA ALA A 119 1.48 11.94 -12.39
C ALA A 119 1.18 11.22 -13.71
N SER A 120 1.75 10.03 -13.93
CA SER A 120 1.47 9.21 -15.12
C SER A 120 0.01 8.77 -15.17
N CYS A 121 -0.57 8.35 -14.04
CA CYS A 121 -2.00 8.01 -13.98
C CYS A 121 -2.87 9.18 -14.45
N ARG A 122 -2.63 10.38 -13.94
CA ARG A 122 -3.37 11.59 -14.33
C ARG A 122 -3.17 11.94 -15.79
N LYS A 123 -1.94 11.85 -16.30
CA LYS A 123 -1.62 12.10 -17.71
C LYS A 123 -2.40 11.20 -18.67
N TYR A 124 -2.56 9.94 -18.32
CA TYR A 124 -3.24 8.97 -19.19
C TYR A 124 -4.72 8.76 -18.86
N GLY A 125 -5.27 9.47 -17.87
CA GLY A 125 -6.66 9.36 -17.45
C GLY A 125 -6.99 8.02 -16.75
N ILE A 126 -6.00 7.42 -16.10
CA ILE A 126 -6.14 6.25 -15.22
C ILE A 126 -6.28 6.74 -13.78
N LYS A 127 -7.19 6.15 -13.02
CA LYS A 127 -7.40 6.53 -11.62
C LYS A 127 -6.29 5.94 -10.74
N PRO A 128 -5.55 6.75 -9.94
CA PRO A 128 -4.46 6.24 -9.11
C PRO A 128 -4.96 5.63 -7.81
N GLY A 129 -4.44 4.48 -7.44
CA GLY A 129 -4.57 3.86 -6.13
C GLY A 129 -3.20 3.59 -5.51
N ILE A 130 -3.15 3.51 -4.20
CA ILE A 130 -1.92 3.23 -3.45
C ILE A 130 -2.17 2.09 -2.46
N TYR A 131 -1.29 1.09 -2.50
CA TYR A 131 -1.18 0.02 -1.53
C TYR A 131 -0.03 0.31 -0.57
N ALA A 132 -0.25 0.08 0.72
CA ALA A 132 0.79 0.09 1.74
C ALA A 132 0.62 -1.08 2.72
N SER A 133 1.63 -1.96 2.83
CA SER A 133 1.63 -3.00 3.87
C SER A 133 1.79 -2.35 5.25
N THR A 134 0.81 -2.57 6.12
CA THR A 134 0.84 -2.13 7.52
C THR A 134 1.16 -3.27 8.48
N THR A 135 1.09 -4.50 8.02
CA THR A 135 1.13 -5.71 8.85
C THR A 135 2.44 -6.48 8.77
N ALA A 136 3.33 -6.11 7.83
CA ALA A 136 4.64 -6.71 7.70
C ALA A 136 5.70 -5.67 7.30
N ASN A 137 6.90 -5.81 7.88
CA ASN A 137 8.04 -4.94 7.60
C ASN A 137 9.35 -5.67 7.97
N GLY A 138 10.06 -6.19 6.98
CA GLY A 138 11.31 -6.93 7.17
C GLY A 138 12.42 -6.08 7.76
N PHE A 139 12.50 -4.81 7.36
CA PHE A 139 13.48 -3.86 7.88
C PHE A 139 13.32 -3.61 9.40
N LEU A 140 12.07 -3.51 9.87
CA LEU A 140 11.75 -3.26 11.27
C LEU A 140 11.42 -4.55 12.06
N HIS A 141 11.65 -5.72 11.49
CA HIS A 141 11.36 -7.03 12.09
C HIS A 141 9.90 -7.15 12.56
N VAL A 142 8.97 -6.79 11.69
CA VAL A 142 7.53 -6.89 11.94
C VAL A 142 6.92 -7.96 11.04
N ASP A 143 6.13 -8.86 11.61
CA ASP A 143 5.44 -9.92 10.89
C ASP A 143 3.93 -9.81 11.07
N ASN A 144 3.18 -10.40 10.14
CA ASN A 144 1.74 -10.44 10.18
C ASN A 144 1.20 -10.92 11.55
N PRO A 145 0.18 -10.28 12.06
CA PRO A 145 -0.61 -9.14 11.57
C PRO A 145 -0.14 -7.77 12.12
N GLY A 146 1.14 -7.43 11.99
CA GLY A 146 1.71 -6.16 12.45
C GLY A 146 2.37 -6.26 13.82
N LEU A 147 2.82 -7.46 14.20
CA LEU A 147 3.48 -7.71 15.49
C LEU A 147 5.00 -7.53 15.39
N VAL A 148 5.51 -6.62 16.19
CA VAL A 148 6.94 -6.42 16.37
C VAL A 148 7.57 -7.66 17.00
N LYS A 149 8.62 -8.20 16.37
CA LYS A 149 9.30 -9.42 16.80
C LYS A 149 10.49 -9.11 17.71
N LYS A 150 10.92 -10.12 18.45
CA LYS A 150 12.14 -10.03 19.27
C LYS A 150 13.35 -9.66 18.41
N GLY A 151 14.14 -8.70 18.86
CA GLY A 151 15.31 -8.18 18.12
C GLY A 151 14.98 -7.07 17.12
N SER A 152 13.73 -6.60 17.07
CA SER A 152 13.36 -5.40 16.33
C SER A 152 14.11 -4.17 16.88
N PRO A 153 14.48 -3.22 16.00
CA PRO A 153 15.02 -1.93 16.40
C PRO A 153 13.97 -0.97 16.97
N VAL A 154 12.68 -1.35 16.93
CA VAL A 154 11.56 -0.50 17.40
C VAL A 154 10.63 -1.29 18.30
N THR A 155 9.92 -0.57 19.18
CA THR A 155 8.79 -1.08 19.95
C THR A 155 7.52 -1.13 19.12
N GLN A 156 6.47 -1.78 19.64
CA GLN A 156 5.17 -1.82 18.96
C GLN A 156 4.55 -0.42 18.83
N GLU A 157 4.71 0.44 19.82
CA GLU A 157 4.20 1.81 19.81
C GLU A 157 4.92 2.66 18.76
N GLU A 158 6.24 2.56 18.67
CA GLU A 158 7.04 3.24 17.64
C GLU A 158 6.67 2.75 16.25
N TYR A 159 6.46 1.44 16.07
CA TYR A 159 5.99 0.91 14.78
C TYR A 159 4.63 1.46 14.38
N ASN A 160 3.68 1.51 15.30
CA ASN A 160 2.36 2.07 15.04
C ASN A 160 2.48 3.54 14.56
N LYS A 161 3.34 4.32 15.21
CA LYS A 161 3.60 5.72 14.86
C LYS A 161 4.25 5.89 13.49
N ILE A 162 5.19 4.98 13.14
CA ILE A 162 5.77 4.90 11.79
C ILE A 162 4.68 4.66 10.76
N VAL A 163 3.79 3.70 11.00
CA VAL A 163 2.67 3.39 10.10
C VAL A 163 1.75 4.60 9.94
N GLU A 164 1.32 5.24 11.02
CA GLU A 164 0.48 6.45 10.98
C GLU A 164 1.12 7.56 10.15
N THR A 165 2.42 7.80 10.35
CA THR A 165 3.16 8.81 9.57
C THR A 165 3.15 8.46 8.09
N GLN A 166 3.50 7.23 7.74
CA GLN A 166 3.54 6.77 6.35
C GLN A 166 2.17 6.86 5.66
N LEU A 167 1.11 6.47 6.34
CA LEU A 167 -0.24 6.54 5.79
C LEU A 167 -0.69 8.00 5.61
N THR A 168 -0.37 8.86 6.56
CA THR A 168 -0.64 10.30 6.47
C THR A 168 0.08 10.91 5.26
N GLU A 169 1.37 10.60 5.05
CA GLU A 169 2.13 11.06 3.91
C GLU A 169 1.50 10.61 2.59
N LEU A 170 1.19 9.31 2.46
CA LEU A 170 0.66 8.73 1.22
C LEU A 170 -0.72 9.29 0.85
N TRP A 171 -1.56 9.59 1.83
CA TRP A 171 -2.93 10.04 1.55
C TRP A 171 -3.11 11.56 1.55
N SER A 172 -2.11 12.30 2.01
CA SER A 172 -2.16 13.76 2.01
C SER A 172 -1.35 14.41 0.89
N ASN A 173 -0.23 13.79 0.47
CA ASN A 173 0.74 14.46 -0.40
C ASN A 173 0.51 14.24 -1.91
N TYR A 174 -0.29 13.24 -2.29
CA TYR A 174 -0.45 12.83 -3.69
C TYR A 174 -1.81 13.18 -4.28
N GLY A 175 -2.62 13.97 -3.57
CA GLY A 175 -3.95 14.41 -4.00
C GLY A 175 -5.00 13.29 -3.98
N LYS A 176 -6.10 13.46 -4.74
CA LYS A 176 -7.19 12.48 -4.71
C LYS A 176 -6.75 11.12 -5.24
N LEU A 177 -6.95 10.09 -4.42
CA LEU A 177 -6.76 8.69 -4.77
C LEU A 177 -8.11 8.03 -5.03
N PHE A 178 -8.13 7.06 -5.93
CA PHE A 178 -9.31 6.25 -6.25
C PHE A 178 -9.42 5.05 -5.32
N GLU A 179 -8.27 4.45 -4.97
CA GLU A 179 -8.20 3.30 -4.08
C GLU A 179 -7.08 3.47 -3.06
N ILE A 180 -7.39 3.07 -1.84
CA ILE A 180 -6.45 2.95 -0.73
C ILE A 180 -6.52 1.49 -0.28
N TRP A 181 -5.42 0.77 -0.39
CA TRP A 181 -5.37 -0.64 -0.07
C TRP A 181 -4.44 -0.91 1.11
N PHE A 182 -5.02 -1.42 2.18
CA PHE A 182 -4.28 -2.05 3.27
C PHE A 182 -4.27 -3.56 3.07
N ASP A 183 -3.11 -4.18 3.22
CA ASP A 183 -2.98 -5.62 3.16
C ASP A 183 -2.74 -6.23 4.54
N GLY A 184 -3.13 -7.50 4.64
CA GLY A 184 -3.04 -8.30 5.85
C GLY A 184 -4.28 -8.21 6.73
N GLY A 185 -4.24 -8.87 7.87
CA GLY A 185 -5.34 -8.88 8.83
C GLY A 185 -5.31 -7.70 9.77
N VAL A 186 -6.40 -7.48 10.47
CA VAL A 186 -6.45 -6.61 11.66
C VAL A 186 -6.39 -7.47 12.91
N LEU A 187 -5.62 -7.04 13.90
CA LEU A 187 -5.70 -7.62 15.25
C LEU A 187 -7.09 -7.35 15.81
N LEU A 188 -7.83 -8.41 16.12
CA LEU A 188 -9.06 -8.26 16.88
C LEU A 188 -8.74 -7.61 18.22
N SER A 189 -9.53 -6.61 18.62
CA SER A 189 -9.40 -6.02 19.93
C SER A 189 -9.58 -7.10 21.00
N ALA A 190 -9.02 -6.91 22.18
CA ALA A 190 -9.15 -7.86 23.29
C ALA A 190 -10.62 -8.19 23.65
N LYS A 191 -11.56 -7.28 23.37
CA LYS A 191 -13.00 -7.47 23.53
C LYS A 191 -13.62 -8.54 22.62
N TRP A 192 -13.00 -8.86 21.50
CA TRP A 192 -13.51 -9.84 20.52
C TRP A 192 -12.76 -11.17 20.59
N ARG A 193 -11.86 -11.35 21.58
CA ARG A 193 -11.08 -12.58 21.77
C ARG A 193 -11.63 -13.47 22.90
N SER A 194 -12.73 -13.09 23.53
CA SER A 194 -13.40 -13.82 24.62
C SER A 194 -14.57 -14.66 24.11
#